data_2210910dbbde4fa1c09c29af43b39e19
#
_entry.id   2210910dbbde4fa1c09c29af43b39e19
#
_cell.length_a   1.000
_cell.length_b   1.000
_cell.length_c   1.000
_cell.angle_alpha   90.00
_cell.angle_beta   90.00
_cell.angle_gamma   90.00
#
_symmetry.space_group_name_H-M   'P 1'
#
loop_
_entity.id
_entity.type
_entity.pdbx_description
1 polymer ?
#
loop_
_entity_poly.entity_id
_entity_poly.type
_entity_poly.pdbx_seq_one_letter_code
_entity_poly.pdbx_strand_id
1 'polypeptide(L)'
;LNFVKNQFNSFTLENEMKPDNILGYRPTTMTVAEAKAKGYYIPDNYKESTVPSLNFREVDGALEVAAKNGLKMRAHTLVWHSQTPAWFFSDKYENDKDTNVATMDAREDFYIHNVMAHVMEKEKELTGSAGSIVYAWDVVNEYLHRQEFTRTWTNIYKNSGDTPSYVKKAFELAYGMLKAYNVQDKVTLFYNDYNTYFGIQQTLNLVNFINKDEPEKICSGIGMQSH
;
A
#
# COMPACT_ATOMS: atom_id res chain seq x y z
N LEU A 1 14.46 -22.45 5.28
CA LEU A 1 14.12 -22.10 3.89
C LEU A 1 13.82 -23.33 3.04
N ASN A 2 14.60 -24.42 3.13
CA ASN A 2 14.33 -25.67 2.36
C ASN A 2 12.94 -26.25 2.63
N PHE A 3 12.47 -26.21 3.87
CA PHE A 3 11.11 -26.65 4.21
C PHE A 3 10.05 -25.79 3.49
N VAL A 4 10.16 -24.46 3.58
CA VAL A 4 9.22 -23.54 2.93
C VAL A 4 9.19 -23.75 1.42
N LYS A 5 10.36 -23.80 0.78
CA LYS A 5 10.51 -24.01 -0.65
C LYS A 5 9.91 -25.34 -1.16
N ASN A 6 9.94 -26.38 -0.33
CA ASN A 6 9.42 -27.69 -0.70
C ASN A 6 7.92 -27.85 -0.44
N GLN A 7 7.31 -26.99 0.37
CA GLN A 7 5.91 -27.11 0.79
C GLN A 7 5.03 -25.97 0.27
N PHE A 8 5.62 -24.81 -0.07
CA PHE A 8 4.89 -23.60 -0.48
C PHE A 8 5.50 -23.02 -1.75
N ASN A 9 4.67 -22.37 -2.55
CA ASN A 9 5.07 -21.63 -3.75
C ASN A 9 4.99 -20.13 -3.58
N SER A 10 4.43 -19.65 -2.46
CA SER A 10 4.32 -18.24 -2.13
C SER A 10 4.37 -17.99 -0.62
N PHE A 11 4.65 -16.75 -0.25
CA PHE A 11 4.61 -16.28 1.13
C PHE A 11 4.14 -14.82 1.21
N THR A 12 3.81 -14.38 2.42
CA THR A 12 3.49 -13.00 2.76
C THR A 12 4.39 -12.58 3.91
N LEU A 13 4.96 -11.39 3.83
CA LEU A 13 5.72 -10.81 4.94
C LEU A 13 4.78 -10.43 6.08
N GLU A 14 5.20 -10.66 7.32
CA GLU A 14 4.38 -10.35 8.47
C GLU A 14 4.31 -8.84 8.74
N ASN A 15 5.44 -8.13 8.69
CA ASN A 15 5.52 -6.71 9.04
C ASN A 15 6.30 -5.85 8.02
N GLU A 16 7.23 -6.40 7.28
CA GLU A 16 8.28 -5.70 6.58
C GLU A 16 7.77 -4.84 5.40
N MET A 17 6.56 -5.14 4.89
CA MET A 17 5.89 -4.33 3.85
C MET A 17 4.78 -3.42 4.40
N LYS A 18 4.56 -3.41 5.69
CA LYS A 18 3.56 -2.52 6.30
C LYS A 18 4.08 -1.08 6.36
N PRO A 19 3.17 -0.08 6.37
CA PRO A 19 3.56 1.32 6.32
C PRO A 19 4.53 1.76 7.42
N ASP A 20 4.39 1.24 8.64
CA ASP A 20 5.27 1.60 9.76
C ASP A 20 6.72 1.12 9.59
N ASN A 21 6.93 0.03 8.85
CA ASN A 21 8.28 -0.44 8.54
C ASN A 21 8.91 0.37 7.39
N ILE A 22 8.12 0.64 6.34
CA ILE A 22 8.59 1.42 5.18
C ILE A 22 8.81 2.88 5.53
N LEU A 23 7.88 3.50 6.27
CA LEU A 23 7.96 4.91 6.70
C LEU A 23 8.89 5.10 7.91
N GLY A 24 9.02 4.08 8.76
CA GLY A 24 9.71 4.15 10.04
C GLY A 24 8.85 4.70 11.17
N TYR A 25 9.10 4.23 12.39
CA TYR A 25 8.35 4.63 13.59
C TYR A 25 8.57 6.10 13.99
N ARG A 26 9.66 6.71 13.53
CA ARG A 26 9.97 8.14 13.78
C ARG A 26 10.04 8.86 12.45
N PRO A 27 9.65 10.15 12.43
CA PRO A 27 9.75 10.95 11.21
C PRO A 27 11.19 10.96 10.69
N THR A 28 11.37 10.44 9.50
CA THR A 28 12.61 10.57 8.75
C THR A 28 12.24 11.14 7.39
N THR A 29 12.63 12.38 7.15
CA THR A 29 12.26 13.12 5.96
C THR A 29 13.49 13.58 5.18
N MET A 30 13.30 13.85 3.91
CA MET A 30 14.25 14.53 3.04
C MET A 30 13.54 15.67 2.30
N THR A 31 14.28 16.60 1.75
CA THR A 31 13.70 17.66 0.92
C THR A 31 13.13 17.08 -0.38
N VAL A 32 12.11 17.75 -0.95
CA VAL A 32 11.56 17.38 -2.27
C VAL A 32 12.66 17.38 -3.35
N ALA A 33 13.63 18.29 -3.27
CA ALA A 33 14.75 18.34 -4.21
C ALA A 33 15.65 17.09 -4.12
N GLU A 34 15.98 16.66 -2.91
CA GLU A 34 16.74 15.43 -2.66
C GLU A 34 15.97 14.19 -3.11
N ALA A 35 14.66 14.15 -2.85
CA ALA A 35 13.80 13.06 -3.28
C ALA A 35 13.78 12.93 -4.81
N LYS A 36 13.59 14.04 -5.52
CA LYS A 36 13.65 14.05 -7.00
C LYS A 36 15.03 13.60 -7.52
N ALA A 37 16.11 14.04 -6.88
CA ALA A 37 17.47 13.61 -7.25
C ALA A 37 17.70 12.11 -7.04
N LYS A 38 16.97 11.48 -6.11
CA LYS A 38 16.96 10.03 -5.86
C LYS A 38 15.96 9.26 -6.74
N GLY A 39 15.25 9.94 -7.65
CA GLY A 39 14.28 9.31 -8.54
C GLY A 39 12.89 9.08 -7.95
N TYR A 40 12.58 9.67 -6.79
CA TYR A 40 11.22 9.58 -6.25
C TYR A 40 10.23 10.36 -7.10
N TYR A 41 9.08 9.76 -7.33
CA TYR A 41 7.91 10.45 -7.85
C TYR A 41 7.37 11.44 -6.82
N ILE A 42 7.09 12.65 -7.25
CA ILE A 42 6.45 13.70 -6.43
C ILE A 42 5.18 14.13 -7.14
N PRO A 43 4.00 13.91 -6.55
CA PRO A 43 2.73 14.33 -7.15
C PRO A 43 2.67 15.85 -7.39
N ASP A 44 2.01 16.29 -8.45
CA ASP A 44 1.88 17.71 -8.77
C ASP A 44 1.15 18.52 -7.68
N ASN A 45 0.24 17.86 -6.95
CA ASN A 45 -0.49 18.45 -5.83
C ASN A 45 0.29 18.39 -4.50
N TYR A 46 1.51 17.86 -4.48
CA TYR A 46 2.35 17.82 -3.28
C TYR A 46 2.92 19.20 -2.96
N LYS A 47 2.49 19.81 -1.85
CA LYS A 47 2.83 21.21 -1.50
C LYS A 47 3.80 21.34 -0.31
N GLU A 48 4.16 20.24 0.34
CA GLU A 48 5.11 20.26 1.43
C GLU A 48 6.55 20.38 0.92
N SER A 49 7.46 20.92 1.73
CA SER A 49 8.87 21.07 1.38
C SER A 49 9.70 19.80 1.54
N THR A 50 9.16 18.84 2.30
CA THR A 50 9.80 17.56 2.62
C THR A 50 8.87 16.40 2.31
N VAL A 51 9.47 15.24 2.09
CA VAL A 51 8.78 13.96 1.91
C VAL A 51 9.37 12.92 2.86
N PRO A 52 8.63 11.85 3.19
CA PRO A 52 9.19 10.71 3.91
C PRO A 52 10.37 10.08 3.18
N SER A 53 11.39 9.67 3.93
CA SER A 53 12.42 8.75 3.45
C SER A 53 11.90 7.33 3.59
N LEU A 54 11.73 6.62 2.47
CA LEU A 54 11.21 5.26 2.49
C LEU A 54 12.36 4.25 2.66
N ASN A 55 12.13 3.24 3.51
CA ASN A 55 13.08 2.16 3.78
C ASN A 55 12.61 0.86 3.14
N PHE A 56 13.38 0.36 2.19
CA PHE A 56 13.04 -0.87 1.46
C PHE A 56 13.97 -2.04 1.76
N ARG A 57 14.92 -1.89 2.68
CA ARG A 57 15.96 -2.89 2.95
C ARG A 57 15.42 -4.31 3.16
N GLU A 58 14.37 -4.44 3.96
CA GLU A 58 13.80 -5.76 4.29
C GLU A 58 12.92 -6.28 3.16
N VAL A 59 12.22 -5.40 2.46
CA VAL A 59 11.46 -5.72 1.25
C VAL A 59 12.39 -6.24 0.15
N ASP A 60 13.51 -5.56 -0.09
CA ASP A 60 14.53 -5.97 -1.07
C ASP A 60 15.09 -7.35 -0.74
N GLY A 61 15.44 -7.59 0.53
CA GLY A 61 15.92 -8.89 0.97
C GLY A 61 14.90 -10.02 0.76
N ALA A 62 13.62 -9.75 0.98
CA ALA A 62 12.55 -10.71 0.72
C ALA A 62 12.37 -11.01 -0.78
N LEU A 63 12.41 -9.97 -1.62
CA LEU A 63 12.35 -10.13 -3.09
C LEU A 63 13.54 -10.93 -3.61
N GLU A 64 14.75 -10.70 -3.11
CA GLU A 64 15.96 -11.48 -3.45
C GLU A 64 15.80 -12.96 -3.06
N VAL A 65 15.27 -13.22 -1.86
CA VAL A 65 15.00 -14.60 -1.41
C VAL A 65 13.93 -15.25 -2.30
N ALA A 66 12.87 -14.53 -2.66
CA ALA A 66 11.82 -15.02 -3.54
C ALA A 66 12.37 -15.36 -4.94
N ALA A 67 13.08 -14.44 -5.56
CA ALA A 67 13.70 -14.63 -6.87
C ALA A 67 14.63 -15.84 -6.90
N LYS A 68 15.56 -15.93 -5.93
CA LYS A 68 16.53 -17.01 -5.82
C LYS A 68 15.90 -18.39 -5.66
N ASN A 69 14.70 -18.47 -5.06
CA ASN A 69 14.06 -19.74 -4.73
C ASN A 69 12.83 -20.05 -5.58
N GLY A 70 12.49 -19.21 -6.56
CA GLY A 70 11.30 -19.40 -7.40
C GLY A 70 9.98 -19.25 -6.65
N LEU A 71 9.98 -18.49 -5.54
CA LEU A 71 8.80 -18.23 -4.73
C LEU A 71 8.07 -16.97 -5.23
N LYS A 72 6.78 -16.93 -4.98
CA LYS A 72 5.94 -15.74 -5.20
C LYS A 72 5.66 -15.03 -3.88
N MET A 73 5.21 -13.79 -3.97
CA MET A 73 4.84 -12.97 -2.82
C MET A 73 3.45 -12.37 -2.98
N ARG A 74 2.65 -12.38 -1.90
CA ARG A 74 1.52 -11.49 -1.73
C ARG A 74 2.00 -10.31 -0.88
N ALA A 75 1.96 -9.12 -1.44
CA ALA A 75 2.41 -7.91 -0.78
C ALA A 75 1.35 -7.40 0.20
N HIS A 76 1.72 -7.19 1.46
CA HIS A 76 0.83 -6.80 2.54
C HIS A 76 1.48 -5.72 3.39
N THR A 77 0.98 -4.51 3.44
CA THR A 77 -0.18 -3.85 2.84
C THR A 77 0.16 -2.39 2.55
N LEU A 78 -0.53 -1.71 1.60
CA LEU A 78 -0.24 -0.30 1.30
C LEU A 78 -0.92 0.64 2.30
N VAL A 79 -2.20 0.44 2.57
CA VAL A 79 -3.01 1.31 3.43
C VAL A 79 -3.64 0.50 4.57
N TRP A 80 -3.34 0.90 5.79
CA TRP A 80 -3.94 0.30 6.98
C TRP A 80 -4.05 1.32 8.10
N HIS A 81 -5.12 1.28 8.87
CA HIS A 81 -5.34 2.18 10.00
C HIS A 81 -4.46 1.87 11.22
N SER A 82 -3.98 0.62 11.35
CA SER A 82 -3.20 0.16 12.50
C SER A 82 -1.71 0.48 12.34
N GLN A 83 -0.99 -0.23 11.52
CA GLN A 83 0.46 -0.08 11.40
C GLN A 83 0.86 0.99 10.36
N THR A 84 0.28 2.20 10.50
CA THR A 84 0.75 3.41 9.82
C THR A 84 1.16 4.41 10.90
N PRO A 85 2.39 4.92 10.90
CA PRO A 85 2.89 5.74 11.99
C PRO A 85 2.13 7.07 12.09
N ALA A 86 1.75 7.47 13.32
CA ALA A 86 0.94 8.66 13.57
C ALA A 86 1.55 9.95 12.99
N TRP A 87 2.87 10.05 12.94
CA TRP A 87 3.55 11.21 12.37
C TRP A 87 3.24 11.43 10.88
N PHE A 88 2.91 10.37 10.13
CA PHE A 88 2.53 10.46 8.71
C PHE A 88 1.24 11.26 8.49
N PHE A 89 0.39 11.36 9.51
CA PHE A 89 -0.84 12.14 9.52
C PHE A 89 -0.68 13.53 10.14
N SER A 90 0.49 13.85 10.69
CA SER A 90 0.75 15.13 11.34
C SER A 90 1.05 16.23 10.34
N ASP A 91 0.66 17.47 10.66
CA ASP A 91 1.03 18.64 9.88
C ASP A 91 2.55 18.75 9.78
N LYS A 92 3.08 18.86 8.57
CA LYS A 92 4.53 18.93 8.27
C LYS A 92 5.36 17.77 8.84
N TYR A 93 4.72 16.63 9.16
CA TYR A 93 5.34 15.47 9.81
C TYR A 93 5.90 15.71 11.24
N GLU A 94 5.67 16.84 11.86
CA GLU A 94 6.44 17.28 13.01
C GLU A 94 5.66 17.56 14.29
N ASN A 95 4.34 17.77 14.23
CA ASN A 95 3.63 18.31 15.38
C ASN A 95 2.37 17.51 15.76
N ASP A 96 1.72 17.98 16.83
CA ASP A 96 0.54 17.37 17.41
C ASP A 96 -0.77 17.73 16.68
N LYS A 97 -0.71 18.41 15.55
CA LYS A 97 -1.88 18.72 14.73
C LYS A 97 -2.02 17.76 13.59
N ASP A 98 -3.24 17.35 13.31
CA ASP A 98 -3.53 16.60 12.13
C ASP A 98 -3.36 17.47 10.88
N THR A 99 -2.87 16.87 9.81
CA THR A 99 -2.88 17.49 8.49
C THR A 99 -4.30 17.50 7.91
N ASN A 100 -4.47 18.01 6.70
CA ASN A 100 -5.75 18.06 6.02
C ASN A 100 -5.87 17.02 4.89
N VAL A 101 -7.09 16.81 4.39
CA VAL A 101 -7.39 15.86 3.33
C VAL A 101 -6.53 16.07 2.09
N ALA A 102 -6.41 17.33 1.61
CA ALA A 102 -5.65 17.61 0.39
C ALA A 102 -4.16 17.25 0.52
N THR A 103 -3.57 17.46 1.70
CA THR A 103 -2.19 17.03 1.99
C THR A 103 -2.09 15.51 2.08
N MET A 104 -3.06 14.85 2.73
CA MET A 104 -3.07 13.38 2.80
C MET A 104 -3.27 12.73 1.44
N ASP A 105 -4.10 13.31 0.58
CA ASP A 105 -4.26 12.86 -0.81
C ASP A 105 -2.94 12.86 -1.58
N ALA A 106 -2.11 13.87 -1.36
CA ALA A 106 -0.80 13.94 -2.00
C ALA A 106 0.22 12.99 -1.35
N ARG A 107 0.15 12.80 -0.03
CA ARG A 107 1.01 11.83 0.69
C ARG A 107 0.67 10.39 0.33
N GLU A 108 -0.60 10.06 0.18
CA GLU A 108 -1.07 8.74 -0.25
C GLU A 108 -0.56 8.42 -1.66
N ASP A 109 -0.69 9.36 -2.58
CA ASP A 109 -0.18 9.25 -3.95
C ASP A 109 1.35 9.06 -3.95
N PHE A 110 2.08 9.93 -3.23
CA PHE A 110 3.53 9.79 -3.07
C PHE A 110 3.91 8.40 -2.55
N TYR A 111 3.24 7.93 -1.50
CA TYR A 111 3.58 6.68 -0.83
C TYR A 111 3.30 5.47 -1.72
N ILE A 112 2.07 5.33 -2.23
CA ILE A 112 1.67 4.18 -3.04
C ILE A 112 2.51 4.09 -4.32
N HIS A 113 2.70 5.22 -4.99
CA HIS A 113 3.49 5.27 -6.22
C HIS A 113 4.93 4.81 -5.98
N ASN A 114 5.62 5.40 -5.01
CA ASN A 114 7.03 5.09 -4.77
C ASN A 114 7.24 3.68 -4.21
N VAL A 115 6.32 3.16 -3.37
CA VAL A 115 6.42 1.79 -2.87
C VAL A 115 6.23 0.78 -3.99
N MET A 116 5.20 0.94 -4.81
CA MET A 116 4.93 0.00 -5.89
C MET A 116 6.00 0.09 -7.00
N ALA A 117 6.43 1.30 -7.37
CA ALA A 117 7.50 1.50 -8.33
C ALA A 117 8.80 0.82 -7.87
N HIS A 118 9.19 1.01 -6.60
CA HIS A 118 10.38 0.38 -6.06
C HIS A 118 10.34 -1.15 -6.18
N VAL A 119 9.25 -1.77 -5.76
CA VAL A 119 9.07 -3.23 -5.84
C VAL A 119 9.13 -3.71 -7.29
N MET A 120 8.45 -3.05 -8.21
CA MET A 120 8.42 -3.44 -9.62
C MET A 120 9.77 -3.26 -10.32
N GLU A 121 10.52 -2.20 -10.00
CA GLU A 121 11.88 -2.02 -10.51
C GLU A 121 12.85 -3.04 -9.91
N LYS A 122 12.72 -3.38 -8.62
CA LYS A 122 13.52 -4.44 -7.99
C LYS A 122 13.23 -5.81 -8.61
N GLU A 123 11.98 -6.11 -8.92
CA GLU A 123 11.61 -7.35 -9.65
C GLU A 123 12.27 -7.39 -11.04
N LYS A 124 12.26 -6.28 -11.79
CA LYS A 124 12.94 -6.20 -13.09
C LYS A 124 14.44 -6.41 -12.95
N GLU A 125 15.09 -5.82 -11.92
CA GLU A 125 16.50 -6.04 -11.64
C GLU A 125 16.79 -7.53 -11.41
N LEU A 126 15.97 -8.20 -10.59
CA LEU A 126 16.21 -9.58 -10.16
C LEU A 126 15.84 -10.64 -11.20
N THR A 127 14.82 -10.37 -12.03
CA THR A 127 14.18 -11.40 -12.89
C THR A 127 14.01 -10.99 -14.34
N GLY A 128 14.29 -9.74 -14.67
CA GLY A 128 14.07 -9.17 -16.00
C GLY A 128 12.65 -8.65 -16.26
N SER A 129 11.69 -8.81 -15.33
CA SER A 129 10.32 -8.34 -15.54
C SER A 129 9.58 -7.98 -14.25
N ALA A 130 8.79 -6.90 -14.27
CA ALA A 130 7.86 -6.55 -13.20
C ALA A 130 6.72 -7.57 -13.10
N GLY A 131 6.11 -7.69 -11.92
CA GLY A 131 5.01 -8.63 -11.65
C GLY A 131 5.44 -10.10 -11.75
N SER A 132 6.72 -10.37 -11.61
CA SER A 132 7.28 -11.72 -11.70
C SER A 132 7.33 -12.43 -10.35
N ILE A 133 7.41 -11.70 -9.25
CA ILE A 133 7.47 -12.20 -7.88
C ILE A 133 6.17 -11.87 -7.16
N VAL A 134 5.78 -10.58 -7.09
CA VAL A 134 4.54 -10.14 -6.45
C VAL A 134 3.37 -10.39 -7.39
N TYR A 135 2.50 -11.33 -7.01
CA TYR A 135 1.29 -11.70 -7.78
C TYR A 135 0.02 -11.06 -7.25
N ALA A 136 0.08 -10.48 -6.05
CA ALA A 136 -1.06 -9.86 -5.39
C ALA A 136 -0.62 -8.77 -4.43
N TRP A 137 -1.45 -7.71 -4.31
CA TRP A 137 -1.32 -6.65 -3.30
C TRP A 137 -2.58 -6.57 -2.45
N ASP A 138 -2.42 -6.58 -1.15
CA ASP A 138 -3.43 -6.08 -0.22
C ASP A 138 -3.33 -4.57 -0.21
N VAL A 139 -4.18 -3.90 -1.00
CA VAL A 139 -4.11 -2.44 -1.16
C VAL A 139 -4.59 -1.75 0.11
N VAL A 140 -5.74 -2.18 0.62
CA VAL A 140 -6.30 -1.68 1.87
C VAL A 140 -6.61 -2.83 2.80
N ASN A 141 -6.16 -2.69 4.05
CA ASN A 141 -6.39 -3.67 5.11
C ASN A 141 -7.38 -3.16 6.15
N GLU A 142 -8.40 -3.98 6.48
CA GLU A 142 -9.32 -3.84 7.63
C GLU A 142 -10.08 -2.51 7.71
N TYR A 143 -10.48 -1.94 6.59
CA TYR A 143 -11.27 -0.71 6.62
C TYR A 143 -12.61 -0.87 7.36
N LEU A 144 -13.31 -1.99 7.19
CA LEU A 144 -14.60 -2.23 7.84
C LEU A 144 -14.47 -2.47 9.34
N HIS A 145 -13.31 -2.91 9.80
CA HIS A 145 -12.97 -3.09 11.21
C HIS A 145 -12.00 -2.02 11.74
N ARG A 146 -11.95 -0.87 11.06
CA ARG A 146 -11.09 0.24 11.46
C ARG A 146 -11.41 0.67 12.88
N GLN A 147 -10.35 0.91 13.64
CA GLN A 147 -10.45 1.52 14.96
C GLN A 147 -10.21 3.02 14.84
N GLU A 148 -10.92 3.81 15.62
CA GLU A 148 -10.72 5.25 15.70
C GLU A 148 -9.56 5.53 16.65
N PHE A 149 -8.34 5.49 16.11
CA PHE A 149 -7.15 5.96 16.81
C PHE A 149 -6.93 7.44 16.54
N THR A 150 -6.22 8.10 17.45
CA THR A 150 -5.72 9.45 17.19
C THR A 150 -4.77 9.41 16.01
N ARG A 151 -4.96 10.31 15.03
CA ARG A 151 -4.12 10.45 13.83
C ARG A 151 -4.02 9.19 12.98
N THR A 152 -5.13 8.88 12.39
CA THR A 152 -5.24 7.84 11.37
C THR A 152 -6.01 8.37 10.16
N TRP A 153 -6.14 7.56 9.14
CA TRP A 153 -6.94 7.85 7.95
C TRP A 153 -8.36 8.36 8.30
N THR A 154 -9.03 7.71 9.25
CA THR A 154 -10.41 8.07 9.64
C THR A 154 -10.51 9.42 10.31
N ASN A 155 -9.46 9.86 11.02
CA ASN A 155 -9.43 11.19 11.63
C ASN A 155 -9.32 12.29 10.57
N ILE A 156 -8.50 12.08 9.54
CA ILE A 156 -8.31 13.05 8.45
C ILE A 156 -9.56 13.11 7.56
N TYR A 157 -10.05 11.93 7.11
CA TYR A 157 -11.18 11.84 6.16
C TYR A 157 -12.55 11.82 6.83
N LYS A 158 -12.60 11.93 8.17
CA LYS A 158 -13.81 12.06 8.98
C LYS A 158 -14.97 11.18 8.53
N ASN A 159 -14.95 9.97 9.04
CA ASN A 159 -16.02 9.01 8.90
C ASN A 159 -16.60 8.90 7.49
N SER A 160 -15.85 8.33 6.63
CA SER A 160 -16.21 8.10 5.23
C SER A 160 -17.34 7.08 5.05
N GLY A 161 -17.88 6.52 6.13
CA GLY A 161 -18.99 5.56 6.08
C GLY A 161 -18.73 4.41 5.12
N ASP A 162 -19.68 4.17 4.23
CA ASP A 162 -19.59 3.11 3.20
C ASP A 162 -18.90 3.59 1.90
N THR A 163 -18.45 4.85 1.85
CA THR A 163 -17.88 5.47 0.64
C THR A 163 -16.55 6.18 0.93
N PRO A 164 -15.53 5.46 1.43
CA PRO A 164 -14.27 6.07 1.84
C PRO A 164 -13.42 6.49 0.63
N SER A 165 -13.29 7.81 0.42
CA SER A 165 -12.57 8.36 -0.74
C SER A 165 -11.11 7.92 -0.80
N TYR A 166 -10.38 7.90 0.32
CA TYR A 166 -8.99 7.45 0.35
C TYR A 166 -8.84 5.95 0.01
N VAL A 167 -9.82 5.11 0.40
CA VAL A 167 -9.79 3.68 0.04
C VAL A 167 -9.94 3.51 -1.47
N LYS A 168 -10.93 4.18 -2.08
CA LYS A 168 -11.08 4.15 -3.55
C LYS A 168 -9.82 4.69 -4.23
N LYS A 169 -9.32 5.82 -3.78
CA LYS A 169 -8.10 6.44 -4.30
C LYS A 169 -6.88 5.52 -4.22
N ALA A 170 -6.69 4.81 -3.11
CA ALA A 170 -5.61 3.83 -2.97
C ALA A 170 -5.65 2.78 -4.09
N PHE A 171 -6.85 2.27 -4.42
CA PHE A 171 -7.02 1.32 -5.51
C PHE A 171 -6.81 1.94 -6.89
N GLU A 172 -7.30 3.16 -7.13
CA GLU A 172 -7.06 3.91 -8.38
C GLU A 172 -5.55 4.10 -8.61
N LEU A 173 -4.80 4.53 -7.59
CA LEU A 173 -3.36 4.71 -7.64
C LEU A 173 -2.64 3.38 -7.88
N ALA A 174 -2.97 2.35 -7.11
CA ALA A 174 -2.36 1.03 -7.25
C ALA A 174 -2.61 0.44 -8.64
N TYR A 175 -3.84 0.53 -9.15
CA TYR A 175 -4.18 0.05 -10.48
C TYR A 175 -3.49 0.86 -11.57
N GLY A 176 -3.38 2.17 -11.40
CA GLY A 176 -2.59 3.05 -12.26
C GLY A 176 -1.13 2.58 -12.37
N MET A 177 -0.54 2.17 -11.26
CA MET A 177 0.81 1.61 -11.24
C MET A 177 0.90 0.28 -11.99
N LEU A 178 -0.07 -0.63 -11.80
CA LEU A 178 -0.09 -1.87 -12.58
C LEU A 178 -0.14 -1.61 -14.09
N LYS A 179 -0.95 -0.63 -14.52
CA LYS A 179 -1.02 -0.23 -15.94
C LYS A 179 0.28 0.40 -16.43
N ALA A 180 0.90 1.28 -15.64
CA ALA A 180 2.16 1.92 -16.01
C ALA A 180 3.30 0.90 -16.25
N TYR A 181 3.27 -0.21 -15.51
CA TYR A 181 4.22 -1.32 -15.66
C TYR A 181 3.73 -2.44 -16.58
N ASN A 182 2.52 -2.33 -17.13
CA ASN A 182 1.89 -3.33 -17.99
C ASN A 182 1.79 -4.73 -17.34
N VAL A 183 1.35 -4.74 -16.07
CA VAL A 183 1.23 -5.96 -15.24
C VAL A 183 -0.16 -6.17 -14.65
N GLN A 184 -1.17 -5.41 -15.08
CA GLN A 184 -2.54 -5.49 -14.58
C GLN A 184 -3.19 -6.87 -14.77
N ASP A 185 -2.70 -7.65 -15.74
CA ASP A 185 -3.15 -9.03 -15.98
C ASP A 185 -2.38 -10.09 -15.16
N LYS A 186 -1.36 -9.67 -14.42
CA LYS A 186 -0.47 -10.56 -13.65
C LYS A 186 -0.62 -10.38 -12.15
N VAL A 187 -1.01 -9.19 -11.72
CA VAL A 187 -1.06 -8.80 -10.30
C VAL A 187 -2.48 -8.45 -9.92
N THR A 188 -3.00 -9.13 -8.91
CA THR A 188 -4.36 -8.91 -8.39
C THR A 188 -4.35 -7.94 -7.22
N LEU A 189 -5.27 -6.98 -7.21
CA LEU A 189 -5.46 -6.03 -6.12
C LEU A 189 -6.60 -6.50 -5.20
N PHE A 190 -6.31 -6.63 -3.90
CA PHE A 190 -7.22 -7.13 -2.89
C PHE A 190 -7.62 -6.03 -1.89
N TYR A 191 -8.89 -6.03 -1.52
CA TYR A 191 -9.33 -5.56 -0.22
C TYR A 191 -9.19 -6.72 0.77
N ASN A 192 -8.45 -6.55 1.88
CA ASN A 192 -8.17 -7.60 2.84
C ASN A 192 -8.78 -7.26 4.20
N ASP A 193 -9.52 -8.21 4.81
CA ASP A 193 -10.16 -7.99 6.10
C ASP A 193 -10.45 -9.33 6.80
N TYR A 194 -10.68 -9.28 8.12
CA TYR A 194 -11.14 -10.43 8.90
C TYR A 194 -12.66 -10.44 9.04
N ASN A 195 -13.24 -11.55 9.46
CA ASN A 195 -14.67 -11.73 9.67
C ASN A 195 -15.55 -11.32 8.46
N THR A 196 -15.01 -11.32 7.27
CA THR A 196 -15.74 -10.94 6.04
C THR A 196 -16.98 -11.79 5.80
N TYR A 197 -17.00 -13.02 6.29
CA TYR A 197 -18.15 -13.93 6.23
C TYR A 197 -19.31 -13.53 7.15
N PHE A 198 -19.09 -12.73 8.19
CA PHE A 198 -20.15 -12.11 8.98
C PHE A 198 -20.63 -10.79 8.37
N GLY A 199 -19.76 -10.07 7.68
CA GLY A 199 -20.00 -8.78 7.06
C GLY A 199 -20.08 -8.81 5.53
N ILE A 200 -20.66 -9.85 4.93
CA ILE A 200 -20.67 -10.05 3.48
C ILE A 200 -21.23 -8.82 2.75
N GLN A 201 -22.36 -8.29 3.18
CA GLN A 201 -22.99 -7.17 2.49
C GLN A 201 -22.15 -5.89 2.56
N GLN A 202 -21.56 -5.59 3.72
CA GLN A 202 -20.68 -4.44 3.90
C GLN A 202 -19.41 -4.58 3.02
N THR A 203 -18.83 -5.77 2.97
CA THR A 203 -17.67 -6.07 2.11
C THR A 203 -18.02 -5.87 0.63
N LEU A 204 -19.15 -6.39 0.19
CA LEU A 204 -19.61 -6.22 -1.20
C LEU A 204 -19.94 -4.76 -1.53
N ASN A 205 -20.56 -4.02 -0.61
CA ASN A 205 -20.85 -2.60 -0.80
C ASN A 205 -19.55 -1.80 -0.98
N LEU A 206 -18.53 -2.06 -0.15
CA LEU A 206 -17.23 -1.42 -0.25
C LEU A 206 -16.54 -1.74 -1.58
N VAL A 207 -16.47 -3.02 -1.96
CA VAL A 207 -15.84 -3.43 -3.23
C VAL A 207 -16.59 -2.85 -4.43
N ASN A 208 -17.91 -2.80 -4.38
CA ASN A 208 -18.71 -2.16 -5.43
C ASN A 208 -18.46 -0.66 -5.49
N PHE A 209 -18.32 0.02 -4.34
CA PHE A 209 -17.96 1.43 -4.30
C PHE A 209 -16.57 1.68 -4.89
N ILE A 210 -15.58 0.86 -4.55
CA ILE A 210 -14.21 0.97 -5.10
C ILE A 210 -14.24 0.85 -6.63
N ASN A 211 -15.01 -0.09 -7.17
CA ASN A 211 -15.10 -0.34 -8.61
C ASN A 211 -16.12 0.54 -9.34
N LYS A 212 -16.85 1.39 -8.61
CA LYS A 212 -17.88 2.25 -9.21
C LYS A 212 -17.26 3.29 -10.14
N ASP A 213 -17.85 3.42 -11.34
CA ASP A 213 -17.44 4.35 -12.39
C ASP A 213 -16.02 4.09 -12.96
N GLU A 214 -15.42 2.94 -12.63
CA GLU A 214 -14.17 2.50 -13.21
C GLU A 214 -14.40 1.70 -14.51
N PRO A 215 -13.58 1.91 -15.56
CA PRO A 215 -13.71 1.17 -16.81
C PRO A 215 -13.36 -0.32 -16.66
N GLU A 216 -12.59 -0.66 -15.64
CA GLU A 216 -12.12 -2.01 -15.31
C GLU A 216 -12.21 -2.22 -13.80
N LYS A 217 -12.22 -3.48 -13.35
CA LYS A 217 -12.22 -3.77 -11.91
C LYS A 217 -10.85 -3.48 -11.32
N ILE A 218 -10.75 -2.39 -10.55
CA ILE A 218 -9.53 -2.01 -9.83
C ILE A 218 -9.37 -2.72 -8.49
N CYS A 219 -10.45 -3.23 -7.90
CA CYS A 219 -10.44 -4.19 -6.81
C CYS A 219 -11.04 -5.50 -7.30
N SER A 220 -10.21 -6.50 -7.56
CA SER A 220 -10.62 -7.77 -8.15
C SER A 220 -10.53 -8.96 -7.19
N GLY A 221 -10.07 -8.75 -5.97
CA GLY A 221 -9.96 -9.77 -4.94
C GLY A 221 -10.48 -9.31 -3.57
N ILE A 222 -11.03 -10.26 -2.80
CA ILE A 222 -11.33 -10.10 -1.37
C ILE A 222 -10.44 -11.07 -0.61
N GLY A 223 -9.54 -10.52 0.21
CA GLY A 223 -8.72 -11.28 1.13
C GLY A 223 -9.51 -11.55 2.41
N MET A 224 -9.59 -12.81 2.78
CA MET A 224 -10.24 -13.23 4.01
C MET A 224 -9.19 -13.70 5.01
N GLN A 225 -8.99 -12.95 6.06
CA GLN A 225 -8.13 -13.37 7.16
C GLN A 225 -8.87 -14.47 7.95
N SER A 226 -8.62 -15.72 7.56
CA SER A 226 -9.33 -16.89 8.12
C SER A 226 -8.63 -17.42 9.38
N HIS A 227 -8.83 -16.77 10.50
CA HIS A 227 -8.29 -17.19 11.81
C HIS A 227 -9.29 -16.99 12.93
#